data_f1b32ede890df898f3f7f0fb93c5ee41
#
_entry.id   f1b32ede890df898f3f7f0fb93c5ee41
#
_cell.length_a   1.000
_cell.length_b   1.000
_cell.length_c   1.000
_cell.angle_alpha   90.00
_cell.angle_beta   90.00
_cell.angle_gamma   90.00
#
_symmetry.space_group_name_H-M   'P 1'
#
loop_
_entity.id
_entity.type
_entity.pdbx_description
1 polymer ?
#
loop_
_entity_poly.entity_id
_entity_poly.type
_entity_poly.pdbx_seq_one_letter_code
_entity_poly.pdbx_strand_id
1 'polypeptide(L)'
;TLFRSQAAVSLAENQGNISKTFGSLSRSDTVKSIVTSMAVAGTLQGLDQFMGWDQAIQGGTLPTTGKLLATDNATWTQVAQRVASQSVVSSTLGTAIQGGSFIDNFKTALLSHIGSQFHAEGANLIGDNGAILGHAGKVLSHSVVAGVSAEIAGGSVTGAVAGALAAEIAAISLNDNLIKTEQWREQQAQKSRLVGAFAGLVATGKAEGVISAANSAELVERYNRQLHLEETKAINKLANGDKNKLERLLAASCRKVYCIAQESLN
;
A
#
# COMPACT_ATOMS: atom_id res chain seq x y z
N THR A 1 7.75 -12.01 5.32
CA THR A 1 7.71 -10.53 5.08
C THR A 1 6.89 -9.82 6.15
N LEU A 2 5.66 -10.21 6.44
CA LEU A 2 4.78 -9.60 7.45
C LEU A 2 5.44 -9.43 8.83
N PHE A 3 6.12 -10.47 9.33
CA PHE A 3 6.80 -10.40 10.64
C PHE A 3 7.95 -9.37 10.63
N ARG A 4 8.70 -9.26 9.54
CA ARG A 4 9.80 -8.28 9.44
C ARG A 4 9.29 -6.84 9.42
N SER A 5 8.21 -6.57 8.69
CA SER A 5 7.60 -5.24 8.67
C SER A 5 6.96 -4.89 10.00
N GLN A 6 6.31 -5.85 10.67
CA GLN A 6 5.75 -5.64 12.00
C GLN A 6 6.83 -5.37 13.06
N ALA A 7 7.95 -6.10 13.00
CA ALA A 7 9.08 -5.86 13.89
C ALA A 7 9.70 -4.47 13.68
N ALA A 8 9.82 -4.02 12.43
CA ALA A 8 10.34 -2.70 12.11
C ALA A 8 9.38 -1.57 12.55
N VAL A 9 8.08 -1.74 12.36
CA VAL A 9 7.07 -0.79 12.86
C VAL A 9 7.12 -0.75 14.39
N SER A 10 7.15 -1.91 15.07
CA SER A 10 7.25 -1.98 16.52
C SER A 10 8.56 -1.38 17.07
N LEU A 11 9.66 -1.47 16.32
CA LEU A 11 10.91 -0.79 16.67
C LEU A 11 10.76 0.74 16.62
N ALA A 12 10.08 1.24 15.57
CA ALA A 12 9.78 2.66 15.44
C ALA A 12 8.83 3.14 16.56
N GLU A 13 7.76 2.39 16.85
CA GLU A 13 6.82 2.67 17.95
C GLU A 13 7.53 2.75 19.33
N ASN A 14 8.53 1.89 19.55
CA ASN A 14 9.33 1.87 20.77
C ASN A 14 10.56 2.80 20.70
N GLN A 15 10.59 3.76 19.76
CA GLN A 15 11.64 4.75 19.61
C GLN A 15 13.06 4.14 19.49
N GLY A 16 13.17 3.01 18.80
CA GLY A 16 14.44 2.30 18.61
C GLY A 16 14.88 1.44 19.81
N ASN A 17 14.09 1.33 20.85
CA ASN A 17 14.43 0.50 22.01
C ASN A 17 14.20 -0.98 21.72
N ILE A 18 15.27 -1.70 21.45
CA ILE A 18 15.27 -3.13 21.06
C ILE A 18 14.64 -4.00 22.16
N SER A 19 14.96 -3.77 23.43
CA SER A 19 14.42 -4.56 24.53
C SER A 19 12.92 -4.38 24.69
N LYS A 20 12.41 -3.14 24.59
CA LYS A 20 10.97 -2.86 24.58
C LYS A 20 10.30 -3.45 23.35
N THR A 21 10.95 -3.42 22.19
CA THR A 21 10.45 -4.01 20.95
C THR A 21 10.30 -5.52 21.08
N PHE A 22 11.30 -6.23 21.58
CA PHE A 22 11.18 -7.66 21.86
C PHE A 22 10.11 -7.97 22.89
N GLY A 23 10.03 -7.18 23.96
CA GLY A 23 8.98 -7.31 24.97
C GLY A 23 7.57 -7.08 24.39
N SER A 24 7.40 -6.13 23.49
CA SER A 24 6.11 -5.88 22.81
C SER A 24 5.76 -6.97 21.80
N LEU A 25 6.73 -7.48 21.03
CA LEU A 25 6.52 -8.56 20.07
C LEU A 25 6.20 -9.92 20.71
N SER A 26 6.69 -10.14 21.94
CA SER A 26 6.44 -11.37 22.70
C SER A 26 5.14 -11.34 23.52
N ARG A 27 4.44 -10.22 23.60
CA ARG A 27 3.16 -10.14 24.30
C ARG A 27 2.10 -10.98 23.61
N SER A 28 1.24 -11.61 24.41
CA SER A 28 0.12 -12.43 23.93
C SER A 28 -0.75 -11.68 22.91
N ASP A 29 -1.01 -10.39 23.13
CA ASP A 29 -1.84 -9.58 22.25
C ASP A 29 -1.17 -9.30 20.90
N THR A 30 0.16 -9.10 20.88
CA THR A 30 0.92 -8.94 19.63
C THR A 30 0.94 -10.25 18.84
N VAL A 31 1.14 -11.38 19.52
CA VAL A 31 1.09 -12.71 18.89
C VAL A 31 -0.31 -12.97 18.31
N LYS A 32 -1.37 -12.70 19.08
CA LYS A 32 -2.75 -12.81 18.59
C LYS A 32 -3.00 -11.92 17.38
N SER A 33 -2.53 -10.68 17.40
CA SER A 33 -2.65 -9.75 16.28
C SER A 33 -1.96 -10.26 15.01
N ILE A 34 -0.75 -10.81 15.15
CA ILE A 34 -0.01 -11.42 14.03
C ILE A 34 -0.76 -12.63 13.48
N VAL A 35 -1.22 -13.54 14.35
CA VAL A 35 -1.99 -14.73 13.95
C VAL A 35 -3.30 -14.33 13.26
N THR A 36 -4.01 -13.34 13.81
CA THR A 36 -5.23 -12.80 13.19
C THR A 36 -4.94 -12.25 11.81
N SER A 37 -3.89 -11.43 11.67
CA SER A 37 -3.51 -10.84 10.38
C SER A 37 -3.15 -11.91 9.34
N MET A 38 -2.47 -12.98 9.76
CA MET A 38 -2.14 -14.11 8.87
C MET A 38 -3.39 -14.91 8.48
N ALA A 39 -4.28 -15.18 9.43
CA ALA A 39 -5.54 -15.89 9.19
C ALA A 39 -6.46 -15.08 8.26
N VAL A 40 -6.61 -13.78 8.54
CA VAL A 40 -7.36 -12.85 7.68
C VAL A 40 -6.77 -12.84 6.27
N ALA A 41 -5.45 -12.68 6.15
CA ALA A 41 -4.76 -12.63 4.87
C ALA A 41 -4.99 -13.91 4.03
N GLY A 42 -4.84 -15.09 4.64
CA GLY A 42 -5.08 -16.37 3.95
C GLY A 42 -6.53 -16.57 3.55
N THR A 43 -7.47 -16.19 4.42
CA THR A 43 -8.91 -16.29 4.13
C THR A 43 -9.32 -15.32 3.03
N LEU A 44 -8.80 -14.09 3.03
CA LEU A 44 -9.09 -13.10 2.00
C LEU A 44 -8.54 -13.52 0.63
N GLN A 45 -7.36 -14.14 0.59
CA GLN A 45 -6.81 -14.69 -0.65
C GLN A 45 -7.70 -15.81 -1.20
N GLY A 46 -8.15 -16.71 -0.35
CA GLY A 46 -9.09 -17.77 -0.75
C GLY A 46 -10.43 -17.21 -1.23
N LEU A 47 -10.93 -16.17 -0.58
CA LEU A 47 -12.16 -15.49 -0.98
C LEU A 47 -12.00 -14.79 -2.34
N ASP A 48 -10.89 -14.08 -2.56
CA ASP A 48 -10.60 -13.41 -3.83
C ASP A 48 -10.55 -14.41 -5.00
N GLN A 49 -9.96 -15.61 -4.78
CA GLN A 49 -9.95 -16.70 -5.76
C GLN A 49 -11.34 -17.28 -5.99
N PHE A 50 -12.09 -17.54 -4.93
CA PHE A 50 -13.45 -18.09 -5.01
C PHE A 50 -14.41 -17.15 -5.76
N MET A 51 -14.28 -15.85 -5.55
CA MET A 51 -15.10 -14.82 -6.20
C MET A 51 -14.58 -14.42 -7.59
N GLY A 52 -13.42 -14.94 -8.02
CA GLY A 52 -12.78 -14.59 -9.28
C GLY A 52 -12.24 -13.16 -9.33
N TRP A 53 -12.08 -12.51 -8.21
CA TRP A 53 -11.55 -11.14 -8.14
C TRP A 53 -10.05 -11.07 -8.42
N ASP A 54 -9.33 -12.16 -8.21
CA ASP A 54 -7.92 -12.31 -8.56
C ASP A 54 -7.69 -12.28 -10.08
N GLN A 55 -8.69 -12.68 -10.87
CA GLN A 55 -8.63 -12.65 -12.34
C GLN A 55 -8.92 -11.26 -12.93
N ALA A 56 -9.52 -10.36 -12.17
CA ALA A 56 -9.76 -8.98 -12.59
C ALA A 56 -8.46 -8.19 -12.76
N ILE A 57 -7.35 -8.67 -12.22
CA ILE A 57 -6.01 -8.14 -12.44
C ILE A 57 -5.35 -8.95 -13.55
N GLN A 58 -5.25 -8.37 -14.73
CA GLN A 58 -4.62 -9.02 -15.88
C GLN A 58 -3.17 -9.41 -15.57
N GLY A 59 -2.94 -10.71 -15.37
CA GLY A 59 -1.61 -11.31 -15.32
C GLY A 59 -0.93 -11.41 -13.95
N GLY A 60 -1.64 -11.27 -12.84
CA GLY A 60 -1.09 -11.45 -11.50
C GLY A 60 -2.11 -11.88 -10.47
N THR A 61 -1.68 -12.61 -9.46
CA THR A 61 -2.43 -12.82 -8.23
C THR A 61 -2.51 -11.50 -7.47
N LEU A 62 -3.71 -11.11 -7.03
CA LEU A 62 -3.86 -9.98 -6.09
C LEU A 62 -3.00 -10.25 -4.85
N PRO A 63 -2.01 -9.38 -4.54
CA PRO A 63 -1.36 -9.46 -3.24
C PRO A 63 -2.44 -9.38 -2.16
N THR A 64 -2.26 -10.04 -1.04
CA THR A 64 -3.23 -10.07 0.08
C THR A 64 -3.64 -8.67 0.55
N THR A 65 -2.78 -7.68 0.34
CA THR A 65 -3.00 -6.25 0.60
C THR A 65 -3.45 -5.47 -0.64
N GLY A 66 -3.52 -6.12 -1.80
CA GLY A 66 -3.94 -5.50 -3.06
C GLY A 66 -5.41 -5.07 -3.02
N LYS A 67 -5.73 -4.03 -3.76
CA LYS A 67 -7.10 -3.53 -3.91
C LYS A 67 -7.57 -3.71 -5.35
N LEU A 68 -8.85 -4.07 -5.52
CA LEU A 68 -9.51 -3.88 -6.79
C LEU A 68 -9.79 -2.39 -6.96
N LEU A 69 -9.45 -1.84 -8.11
CA LEU A 69 -9.66 -0.43 -8.39
C LEU A 69 -10.78 -0.24 -9.41
N ALA A 70 -11.81 0.51 -9.03
CA ALA A 70 -12.90 0.86 -9.95
C ALA A 70 -12.42 1.84 -11.04
N THR A 71 -11.34 2.55 -10.77
CA THR A 71 -10.68 3.45 -11.73
C THR A 71 -9.79 2.74 -12.75
N ASP A 72 -9.53 1.46 -12.58
CA ASP A 72 -8.57 0.72 -13.41
C ASP A 72 -9.07 -0.67 -13.86
N ASN A 73 -9.43 -1.54 -12.92
CA ASN A 73 -9.57 -2.97 -13.22
C ASN A 73 -10.84 -3.65 -12.68
N ALA A 74 -11.77 -2.90 -12.11
CA ALA A 74 -12.99 -3.46 -11.52
C ALA A 74 -14.20 -2.52 -11.70
N THR A 75 -15.38 -3.01 -11.39
CA THR A 75 -16.58 -2.19 -11.24
C THR A 75 -16.76 -1.74 -9.79
N TRP A 76 -17.46 -0.62 -9.55
CA TRP A 76 -17.80 -0.17 -8.20
C TRP A 76 -18.58 -1.22 -7.40
N THR A 77 -19.40 -2.03 -8.09
CA THR A 77 -20.11 -3.14 -7.45
C THR A 77 -19.14 -4.19 -6.91
N GLN A 78 -18.16 -4.60 -7.70
CA GLN A 78 -17.13 -5.57 -7.28
C GLN A 78 -16.29 -5.01 -6.13
N VAL A 79 -15.90 -3.74 -6.20
CA VAL A 79 -15.18 -3.05 -5.12
C VAL A 79 -16.00 -3.06 -3.83
N ALA A 80 -17.27 -2.67 -3.89
CA ALA A 80 -18.16 -2.65 -2.72
C ALA A 80 -18.38 -4.04 -2.13
N GLN A 81 -18.62 -5.05 -2.97
CA GLN A 81 -18.76 -6.45 -2.54
C GLN A 81 -17.49 -6.94 -1.84
N ARG A 82 -16.32 -6.64 -2.41
CA ARG A 82 -15.03 -7.02 -1.82
C ARG A 82 -14.79 -6.35 -0.49
N VAL A 83 -15.01 -5.03 -0.38
CA VAL A 83 -14.89 -4.28 0.88
C VAL A 83 -15.81 -4.84 1.96
N ALA A 84 -17.08 -5.11 1.63
CA ALA A 84 -18.03 -5.70 2.56
C ALA A 84 -17.60 -7.10 3.02
N SER A 85 -17.24 -7.97 2.10
CA SER A 85 -16.81 -9.34 2.38
C SER A 85 -15.52 -9.38 3.22
N GLN A 86 -14.54 -8.53 2.89
CA GLN A 86 -13.32 -8.38 3.67
C GLN A 86 -13.61 -7.89 5.09
N SER A 87 -14.56 -6.98 5.25
CA SER A 87 -14.96 -6.46 6.56
C SER A 87 -15.62 -7.53 7.43
N VAL A 88 -16.46 -8.37 6.83
CA VAL A 88 -17.08 -9.52 7.52
C VAL A 88 -16.02 -10.54 7.94
N VAL A 89 -15.12 -10.94 7.04
CA VAL A 89 -14.05 -11.90 7.33
C VAL A 89 -13.13 -11.36 8.42
N SER A 90 -12.66 -10.12 8.29
CA SER A 90 -11.76 -9.49 9.25
C SER A 90 -12.39 -9.39 10.64
N SER A 91 -13.67 -9.01 10.72
CA SER A 91 -14.38 -8.89 11.99
C SER A 91 -14.68 -10.25 12.63
N THR A 92 -15.04 -11.24 11.82
CA THR A 92 -15.30 -12.61 12.31
C THR A 92 -14.03 -13.22 12.91
N LEU A 93 -12.94 -13.19 12.17
CA LEU A 93 -11.66 -13.72 12.63
C LEU A 93 -11.08 -12.88 13.79
N GLY A 94 -11.21 -11.55 13.71
CA GLY A 94 -10.80 -10.65 14.79
C GLY A 94 -11.55 -10.98 16.09
N THR A 95 -12.87 -11.14 16.03
CA THR A 95 -13.69 -11.50 17.19
C THR A 95 -13.33 -12.89 17.72
N ALA A 96 -13.13 -13.86 16.85
CA ALA A 96 -12.79 -15.22 17.25
C ALA A 96 -11.42 -15.36 17.91
N ILE A 97 -10.42 -14.61 17.44
CA ILE A 97 -9.03 -14.74 17.90
C ILE A 97 -8.69 -13.73 19.00
N GLN A 98 -9.11 -12.47 18.83
CA GLN A 98 -8.80 -11.38 19.75
C GLN A 98 -9.91 -11.17 20.80
N GLY A 99 -11.14 -11.55 20.48
CA GLY A 99 -12.33 -11.31 21.29
C GLY A 99 -13.00 -9.97 20.96
N GLY A 100 -13.87 -9.52 21.84
CA GLY A 100 -14.62 -8.28 21.68
C GLY A 100 -15.98 -8.46 20.98
N SER A 101 -16.65 -7.34 20.71
CA SER A 101 -17.94 -7.31 20.01
C SER A 101 -17.74 -7.43 18.50
N PHE A 102 -18.47 -8.36 17.87
CA PHE A 102 -18.47 -8.48 16.42
C PHE A 102 -18.89 -7.16 15.73
N ILE A 103 -19.88 -6.47 16.29
CA ILE A 103 -20.39 -5.22 15.71
C ILE A 103 -19.32 -4.13 15.74
N ASP A 104 -18.59 -4.01 16.84
CA ASP A 104 -17.53 -2.99 16.96
C ASP A 104 -16.33 -3.32 16.07
N ASN A 105 -15.94 -4.60 16.03
CA ASN A 105 -14.91 -5.09 15.13
C ASN A 105 -15.32 -4.90 13.66
N PHE A 106 -16.60 -5.12 13.33
CA PHE A 106 -17.12 -4.90 11.98
C PHE A 106 -17.09 -3.43 11.56
N LYS A 107 -17.55 -2.52 12.43
CA LYS A 107 -17.47 -1.07 12.17
C LYS A 107 -16.03 -0.63 11.92
N THR A 108 -15.12 -1.06 12.77
CA THR A 108 -13.69 -0.74 12.64
C THR A 108 -13.11 -1.29 11.35
N ALA A 109 -13.37 -2.56 11.04
CA ALA A 109 -12.90 -3.19 9.82
C ALA A 109 -13.49 -2.51 8.57
N LEU A 110 -14.79 -2.20 8.57
CA LEU A 110 -15.48 -1.55 7.46
C LEU A 110 -14.89 -0.16 7.17
N LEU A 111 -14.75 0.68 8.18
CA LEU A 111 -14.16 2.02 8.04
C LEU A 111 -12.70 1.95 7.57
N SER A 112 -11.92 1.03 8.12
CA SER A 112 -10.54 0.79 7.70
C SER A 112 -10.44 0.35 6.23
N HIS A 113 -11.31 -0.57 5.80
CA HIS A 113 -11.33 -1.02 4.40
C HIS A 113 -11.82 0.06 3.45
N ILE A 114 -12.84 0.84 3.83
CA ILE A 114 -13.31 2.00 3.04
C ILE A 114 -12.20 3.05 2.92
N GLY A 115 -11.57 3.46 4.01
CA GLY A 115 -10.48 4.42 4.00
C GLY A 115 -9.31 3.96 3.14
N SER A 116 -8.89 2.69 3.29
CA SER A 116 -7.82 2.13 2.47
C SER A 116 -8.19 2.03 0.97
N GLN A 117 -9.46 1.73 0.66
CA GLN A 117 -9.94 1.69 -0.72
C GLN A 117 -9.94 3.11 -1.33
N PHE A 118 -10.45 4.09 -0.59
CA PHE A 118 -10.42 5.49 -1.01
C PHE A 118 -8.99 5.97 -1.28
N HIS A 119 -8.04 5.59 -0.43
CA HIS A 119 -6.63 5.93 -0.63
C HIS A 119 -6.08 5.29 -1.91
N ALA A 120 -6.35 4.01 -2.14
CA ALA A 120 -5.86 3.30 -3.32
C ALA A 120 -6.42 3.88 -4.63
N GLU A 121 -7.73 4.16 -4.69
CA GLU A 121 -8.39 4.82 -5.83
C GLU A 121 -7.79 6.22 -6.07
N GLY A 122 -7.65 7.00 -5.01
CA GLY A 122 -7.06 8.34 -5.09
C GLY A 122 -5.61 8.32 -5.55
N ALA A 123 -4.80 7.40 -5.02
CA ALA A 123 -3.41 7.26 -5.42
C ALA A 123 -3.27 6.84 -6.89
N ASN A 124 -4.12 5.94 -7.37
CA ASN A 124 -4.16 5.56 -8.77
C ASN A 124 -4.53 6.74 -9.69
N LEU A 125 -5.59 7.47 -9.35
CA LEU A 125 -6.00 8.67 -10.10
C LEU A 125 -4.92 9.74 -10.15
N ILE A 126 -4.24 9.99 -9.02
CA ILE A 126 -3.12 10.94 -8.95
C ILE A 126 -1.98 10.45 -9.85
N GLY A 127 -1.65 9.17 -9.78
CA GLY A 127 -0.65 8.56 -10.64
C GLY A 127 -0.96 8.75 -12.12
N ASP A 128 -2.18 8.48 -12.53
CA ASP A 128 -2.64 8.60 -13.92
C ASP A 128 -2.62 10.03 -14.45
N ASN A 129 -2.81 11.01 -13.57
CA ASN A 129 -2.77 12.42 -13.89
C ASN A 129 -1.42 13.09 -13.58
N GLY A 130 -0.37 12.31 -13.34
CA GLY A 130 0.94 12.82 -12.96
C GLY A 130 1.53 13.81 -13.97
N ALA A 131 1.27 13.62 -15.27
CA ALA A 131 1.70 14.54 -16.32
C ALA A 131 1.09 15.94 -16.20
N ILE A 132 -0.13 16.05 -15.67
CA ILE A 132 -0.83 17.33 -15.46
C ILE A 132 -0.44 17.95 -14.12
N LEU A 133 -0.36 17.12 -13.09
CA LEU A 133 -0.09 17.55 -11.71
C LEU A 133 1.37 17.98 -11.51
N GLY A 134 2.29 17.37 -12.25
CA GLY A 134 3.71 17.48 -11.99
C GLY A 134 4.10 16.90 -10.64
N HIS A 135 5.37 16.97 -10.29
CA HIS A 135 5.87 16.37 -9.04
C HIS A 135 5.24 17.01 -7.79
N ALA A 136 5.23 18.32 -7.70
CA ALA A 136 4.67 19.03 -6.54
C ALA A 136 3.16 18.78 -6.37
N GLY A 137 2.41 18.77 -7.48
CA GLY A 137 0.99 18.48 -7.46
C GLY A 137 0.70 17.04 -7.01
N LYS A 138 1.49 16.05 -7.45
CA LYS A 138 1.38 14.66 -6.97
C LYS A 138 1.59 14.56 -5.47
N VAL A 139 2.67 15.13 -4.95
CA VAL A 139 3.00 15.12 -3.52
C VAL A 139 1.87 15.72 -2.68
N LEU A 140 1.36 16.88 -3.07
CA LEU A 140 0.24 17.53 -2.37
C LEU A 140 -1.04 16.69 -2.45
N SER A 141 -1.39 16.17 -3.63
CA SER A 141 -2.60 15.38 -3.82
C SER A 141 -2.54 14.07 -3.02
N HIS A 142 -1.42 13.35 -3.01
CA HIS A 142 -1.25 12.17 -2.17
C HIS A 142 -1.38 12.50 -0.69
N SER A 143 -0.86 13.63 -0.24
CA SER A 143 -0.98 14.08 1.14
C SER A 143 -2.44 14.33 1.55
N VAL A 144 -3.22 14.98 0.69
CA VAL A 144 -4.66 15.22 0.93
C VAL A 144 -5.43 13.91 0.96
N VAL A 145 -5.24 13.04 -0.03
CA VAL A 145 -5.90 11.72 -0.09
C VAL A 145 -5.55 10.87 1.13
N ALA A 146 -4.29 10.86 1.54
CA ALA A 146 -3.84 10.15 2.72
C ALA A 146 -4.50 10.66 4.00
N GLY A 147 -4.59 11.98 4.17
CA GLY A 147 -5.25 12.61 5.31
C GLY A 147 -6.73 12.25 5.40
N VAL A 148 -7.47 12.39 4.31
CA VAL A 148 -8.90 12.03 4.25
C VAL A 148 -9.12 10.55 4.49
N SER A 149 -8.27 9.69 3.92
CA SER A 149 -8.33 8.24 4.13
C SER A 149 -8.14 7.85 5.60
N ALA A 150 -7.18 8.49 6.27
CA ALA A 150 -6.91 8.26 7.68
C ALA A 150 -8.09 8.71 8.54
N GLU A 151 -8.69 9.85 8.25
CA GLU A 151 -9.89 10.33 8.95
C GLU A 151 -11.04 9.33 8.81
N ILE A 152 -11.32 8.84 7.60
CA ILE A 152 -12.35 7.82 7.35
C ILE A 152 -12.07 6.54 8.14
N ALA A 153 -10.80 6.13 8.19
CA ALA A 153 -10.38 4.90 8.88
C ALA A 153 -10.28 5.05 10.41
N GLY A 154 -10.44 6.26 10.96
CA GLY A 154 -10.25 6.55 12.37
C GLY A 154 -8.79 6.53 12.82
N GLY A 155 -7.86 6.86 11.91
CA GLY A 155 -6.42 6.90 12.17
C GLY A 155 -5.87 8.33 12.31
N SER A 156 -4.54 8.43 12.40
CA SER A 156 -3.85 9.73 12.52
C SER A 156 -3.69 10.42 11.17
N VAL A 157 -4.40 11.52 10.95
CA VAL A 157 -4.28 12.36 9.76
C VAL A 157 -2.84 12.86 9.57
N THR A 158 -2.24 13.43 10.63
CA THR A 158 -0.86 13.93 10.59
C THR A 158 0.14 12.82 10.24
N GLY A 159 -0.05 11.63 10.82
CA GLY A 159 0.79 10.47 10.49
C GLY A 159 0.64 10.06 9.03
N ALA A 160 -0.59 9.94 8.54
CA ALA A 160 -0.86 9.53 7.16
C ALA A 160 -0.28 10.52 6.12
N VAL A 161 -0.43 11.82 6.37
CA VAL A 161 0.18 12.88 5.54
C VAL A 161 1.69 12.76 5.53
N ALA A 162 2.33 12.62 6.70
CA ALA A 162 3.78 12.45 6.80
C ALA A 162 4.27 11.19 6.06
N GLY A 163 3.51 10.10 6.14
CA GLY A 163 3.81 8.86 5.43
C GLY A 163 3.74 9.00 3.92
N ALA A 164 2.70 9.66 3.41
CA ALA A 164 2.55 9.93 1.97
C ALA A 164 3.70 10.80 1.42
N LEU A 165 4.04 11.87 2.13
CA LEU A 165 5.19 12.73 1.79
C LEU A 165 6.49 11.93 1.76
N ALA A 166 6.74 11.14 2.80
CA ALA A 166 7.95 10.33 2.90
C ALA A 166 8.06 9.27 1.80
N ALA A 167 6.93 8.67 1.40
CA ALA A 167 6.89 7.72 0.29
C ALA A 167 7.29 8.37 -1.03
N GLU A 168 6.75 9.54 -1.35
CA GLU A 168 7.09 10.28 -2.56
C GLU A 168 8.59 10.68 -2.60
N ILE A 169 9.13 11.16 -1.48
CA ILE A 169 10.55 11.52 -1.37
C ILE A 169 11.44 10.28 -1.50
N ALA A 170 11.06 9.19 -0.82
CA ALA A 170 11.83 7.94 -0.86
C ALA A 170 11.83 7.31 -2.26
N ALA A 171 10.71 7.39 -2.97
CA ALA A 171 10.58 6.85 -4.31
C ALA A 171 11.53 7.53 -5.30
N ILE A 172 11.76 8.84 -5.17
CA ILE A 172 12.76 9.57 -5.97
C ILE A 172 14.17 9.06 -5.68
N SER A 173 14.46 8.73 -4.41
CA SER A 173 15.82 8.42 -3.95
C SER A 173 16.20 6.94 -4.07
N LEU A 174 15.23 6.02 -4.13
CA LEU A 174 15.46 4.58 -3.96
C LEU A 174 15.13 3.74 -5.21
N ASN A 175 14.74 4.36 -6.31
CA ASN A 175 14.13 3.65 -7.43
C ASN A 175 15.06 3.53 -8.65
N ASP A 176 16.07 2.63 -8.58
CA ASP A 176 17.08 2.45 -9.63
C ASP A 176 16.70 1.43 -10.72
N ASN A 177 15.62 0.66 -10.57
CA ASN A 177 15.29 -0.44 -11.49
C ASN A 177 14.13 -0.13 -12.42
N LEU A 178 14.38 -0.14 -13.71
CA LEU A 178 13.38 0.03 -14.78
C LEU A 178 12.52 -1.23 -15.00
N ILE A 179 13.07 -2.42 -14.69
CA ILE A 179 12.35 -3.71 -14.83
C ILE A 179 11.82 -4.12 -13.47
N LYS A 180 10.51 -4.09 -13.32
CA LYS A 180 9.81 -4.31 -12.04
C LYS A 180 9.11 -5.65 -12.04
N THR A 181 9.66 -6.61 -11.28
CA THR A 181 8.99 -7.88 -10.99
C THR A 181 7.97 -7.69 -9.87
N GLU A 182 7.00 -8.60 -9.76
CA GLU A 182 6.04 -8.61 -8.64
C GLU A 182 6.75 -8.65 -7.27
N GLN A 183 7.79 -9.48 -7.15
CA GLN A 183 8.59 -9.55 -5.93
C GLN A 183 9.29 -8.22 -5.61
N TRP A 184 9.79 -7.53 -6.63
CA TRP A 184 10.40 -6.21 -6.46
C TRP A 184 9.37 -5.19 -5.96
N ARG A 185 8.16 -5.15 -6.55
CA ARG A 185 7.08 -4.24 -6.13
C ARG A 185 6.70 -4.47 -4.66
N GLU A 186 6.56 -5.73 -4.26
CA GLU A 186 6.27 -6.06 -2.87
C GLU A 186 7.38 -5.59 -1.92
N GLN A 187 8.65 -5.75 -2.30
CA GLN A 187 9.78 -5.26 -1.51
C GLN A 187 9.77 -3.73 -1.39
N GLN A 188 9.45 -3.01 -2.45
CA GLN A 188 9.38 -1.54 -2.41
C GLN A 188 8.23 -1.07 -1.52
N ALA A 189 7.05 -1.66 -1.63
CA ALA A 189 5.93 -1.36 -0.75
C ALA A 189 6.30 -1.56 0.74
N GLN A 190 7.04 -2.62 1.08
CA GLN A 190 7.51 -2.84 2.45
C GLN A 190 8.59 -1.82 2.88
N LYS A 191 9.46 -1.38 1.98
CA LYS A 191 10.44 -0.32 2.27
C LYS A 191 9.72 1.01 2.50
N SER A 192 8.78 1.39 1.65
CA SER A 192 7.97 2.59 1.81
C SER A 192 7.19 2.56 3.12
N ARG A 193 6.62 1.41 3.50
CA ARG A 193 5.98 1.22 4.80
C ARG A 193 6.92 1.53 5.96
N LEU A 194 8.16 1.08 5.89
CA LEU A 194 9.17 1.36 6.92
C LEU A 194 9.55 2.84 6.97
N VAL A 195 9.81 3.45 5.83
CA VAL A 195 10.12 4.90 5.73
C VAL A 195 8.95 5.72 6.28
N GLY A 196 7.71 5.37 5.91
CA GLY A 196 6.50 6.00 6.45
C GLY A 196 6.41 5.86 7.96
N ALA A 197 6.70 4.69 8.53
CA ALA A 197 6.68 4.48 9.99
C ALA A 197 7.63 5.47 10.71
N PHE A 198 8.84 5.65 10.21
CA PHE A 198 9.78 6.62 10.77
C PHE A 198 9.30 8.07 10.61
N ALA A 199 8.73 8.42 9.45
CA ALA A 199 8.15 9.75 9.23
C ALA A 199 7.00 10.01 10.20
N GLY A 200 6.12 9.05 10.43
CA GLY A 200 5.02 9.13 11.39
C GLY A 200 5.51 9.28 12.84
N LEU A 201 6.58 8.58 13.20
CA LEU A 201 7.21 8.74 14.51
C LEU A 201 7.72 10.16 14.71
N VAL A 202 8.44 10.69 13.73
CA VAL A 202 8.99 12.06 13.80
C VAL A 202 7.88 13.11 13.83
N ALA A 203 6.82 12.92 13.03
CA ALA A 203 5.74 13.90 12.91
C ALA A 203 4.79 13.90 14.12
N THR A 204 4.58 12.77 14.77
CA THR A 204 3.54 12.63 15.81
C THR A 204 4.05 12.20 17.18
N GLY A 205 5.17 11.48 17.23
CA GLY A 205 5.67 10.84 18.47
C GLY A 205 4.75 9.76 19.06
N LYS A 206 3.71 9.32 18.30
CA LYS A 206 2.66 8.41 18.78
C LYS A 206 2.57 7.16 17.91
N ALA A 207 2.25 6.01 18.52
CA ALA A 207 2.08 4.72 17.82
C ALA A 207 1.02 4.79 16.70
N GLU A 208 -0.09 5.45 16.96
CA GLU A 208 -1.16 5.65 15.95
C GLU A 208 -0.64 6.41 14.72
N GLY A 209 0.18 7.45 14.92
CA GLY A 209 0.81 8.19 13.84
C GLY A 209 1.80 7.34 13.05
N VAL A 210 2.57 6.50 13.72
CA VAL A 210 3.49 5.52 13.08
C VAL A 210 2.72 4.55 12.19
N ILE A 211 1.63 3.98 12.69
CA ILE A 211 0.80 3.02 11.96
C ILE A 211 0.13 3.68 10.75
N SER A 212 -0.49 4.86 10.94
CA SER A 212 -1.15 5.60 9.87
C SER A 212 -0.17 6.00 8.77
N ALA A 213 1.02 6.44 9.13
CA ALA A 213 2.08 6.81 8.20
C ALA A 213 2.63 5.59 7.43
N ALA A 214 2.86 4.48 8.12
CA ALA A 214 3.30 3.24 7.50
C ALA A 214 2.30 2.74 6.44
N ASN A 215 1.01 2.73 6.78
CA ASN A 215 -0.06 2.29 5.86
C ASN A 215 -0.21 3.25 4.68
N SER A 216 -0.15 4.56 4.93
CA SER A 216 -0.23 5.57 3.89
C SER A 216 0.91 5.45 2.89
N ALA A 217 2.14 5.34 3.37
CA ALA A 217 3.32 5.18 2.53
C ALA A 217 3.27 3.91 1.67
N GLU A 218 2.80 2.80 2.23
CA GLU A 218 2.59 1.56 1.48
C GLU A 218 1.56 1.74 0.36
N LEU A 219 0.43 2.39 0.65
CA LEU A 219 -0.63 2.61 -0.34
C LEU A 219 -0.18 3.55 -1.47
N VAL A 220 0.54 4.62 -1.16
CA VAL A 220 1.15 5.49 -2.17
C VAL A 220 2.09 4.68 -3.06
N GLU A 221 3.00 3.90 -2.52
CA GLU A 221 3.94 3.10 -3.30
C GLU A 221 3.22 2.08 -4.21
N ARG A 222 2.18 1.41 -3.71
CA ARG A 222 1.45 0.39 -4.47
C ARG A 222 0.63 0.95 -5.62
N TYR A 223 -0.01 2.10 -5.41
CA TYR A 223 -1.02 2.63 -6.33
C TYR A 223 -0.61 3.93 -7.03
N ASN A 224 0.47 4.56 -6.61
CA ASN A 224 1.05 5.65 -7.39
C ASN A 224 1.55 5.11 -8.72
N ARG A 225 1.14 5.73 -9.83
CA ARG A 225 1.35 5.20 -11.15
C ARG A 225 2.81 4.88 -11.45
N GLN A 226 3.02 3.65 -11.76
CA GLN A 226 4.15 3.12 -12.51
C GLN A 226 3.59 2.63 -13.85
N LEU A 227 4.44 2.33 -14.84
CA LEU A 227 3.97 1.73 -16.09
C LEU A 227 3.12 0.50 -15.80
N HIS A 228 1.88 0.48 -16.31
CA HIS A 228 1.00 -0.68 -16.20
C HIS A 228 1.63 -1.92 -16.86
N LEU A 229 1.21 -3.10 -16.41
CA LEU A 229 1.74 -4.36 -16.93
C LEU A 229 1.58 -4.46 -18.44
N GLU A 230 0.45 -3.99 -18.99
CA GLU A 230 0.17 -4.00 -20.42
C GLU A 230 1.07 -3.03 -21.20
N GLU A 231 1.34 -1.85 -20.64
CA GLU A 231 2.30 -0.90 -21.21
C GLU A 231 3.71 -1.50 -21.22
N THR A 232 4.11 -2.14 -20.12
CA THR A 232 5.40 -2.84 -20.02
C THR A 232 5.51 -3.99 -21.01
N LYS A 233 4.44 -4.78 -21.20
CA LYS A 233 4.39 -5.84 -22.23
C LYS A 233 4.48 -5.27 -23.64
N ALA A 234 3.76 -4.19 -23.94
CA ALA A 234 3.83 -3.52 -25.23
C ALA A 234 5.23 -2.97 -25.51
N ILE A 235 5.87 -2.35 -24.51
CA ILE A 235 7.25 -1.85 -24.59
C ILE A 235 8.24 -2.99 -24.85
N ASN A 236 8.11 -4.12 -24.11
CA ASN A 236 8.95 -5.29 -24.34
C ASN A 236 8.78 -5.85 -25.78
N LYS A 237 7.54 -5.92 -26.27
CA LYS A 237 7.25 -6.35 -27.64
C LYS A 237 7.88 -5.41 -28.67
N LEU A 238 7.80 -4.10 -28.46
CA LEU A 238 8.42 -3.09 -29.31
C LEU A 238 9.95 -3.15 -29.28
N ALA A 239 10.52 -3.48 -28.13
CA ALA A 239 11.96 -3.65 -27.97
C ALA A 239 12.51 -4.86 -28.73
N ASN A 240 11.67 -5.91 -28.92
CA ASN A 240 11.99 -7.11 -29.69
C ASN A 240 13.34 -7.75 -29.29
N GLY A 241 13.61 -7.85 -27.98
CA GLY A 241 14.84 -8.45 -27.43
C GLY A 241 16.06 -7.52 -27.37
N ASP A 242 16.00 -6.33 -27.95
CA ASP A 242 17.07 -5.31 -27.84
C ASP A 242 16.98 -4.61 -26.47
N LYS A 243 17.96 -4.88 -25.60
CA LYS A 243 18.03 -4.32 -24.24
C LYS A 243 18.17 -2.78 -24.23
N ASN A 244 19.00 -2.24 -25.11
CA ASN A 244 19.23 -0.78 -25.18
C ASN A 244 17.96 -0.04 -25.65
N LYS A 245 17.23 -0.64 -26.61
CA LYS A 245 15.95 -0.13 -27.07
C LYS A 245 14.88 -0.25 -25.97
N LEU A 246 14.86 -1.35 -25.21
CA LEU A 246 13.95 -1.56 -24.09
C LEU A 246 14.15 -0.48 -23.03
N GLU A 247 15.37 -0.23 -22.61
CA GLU A 247 15.68 0.80 -21.62
C GLU A 247 15.25 2.19 -22.08
N ARG A 248 15.55 2.55 -23.33
CA ARG A 248 15.13 3.85 -23.91
C ARG A 248 13.61 3.99 -23.98
N LEU A 249 12.89 2.93 -24.37
CA LEU A 249 11.43 2.95 -24.44
C LEU A 249 10.80 3.04 -23.05
N LEU A 250 11.30 2.26 -22.09
CA LEU A 250 10.86 2.34 -20.69
C LEU A 250 11.11 3.74 -20.13
N ALA A 251 12.31 4.28 -20.35
CA ALA A 251 12.68 5.61 -19.95
C ALA A 251 11.75 6.69 -20.54
N ALA A 252 11.49 6.64 -21.84
CA ALA A 252 10.64 7.60 -22.52
C ALA A 252 9.17 7.49 -22.04
N SER A 253 8.67 6.27 -21.86
CA SER A 253 7.31 6.03 -21.38
C SER A 253 7.15 6.50 -19.94
N CYS A 254 8.12 6.20 -19.07
CA CYS A 254 8.12 6.70 -17.69
C CYS A 254 8.16 8.23 -17.62
N ARG A 255 8.93 8.90 -18.46
CA ARG A 255 8.92 10.38 -18.54
C ARG A 255 7.53 10.91 -18.89
N LYS A 256 6.85 10.27 -19.84
CA LYS A 256 5.53 10.72 -20.31
C LYS A 256 4.44 10.60 -19.25
N VAL A 257 4.52 9.60 -18.38
CA VAL A 257 3.53 9.36 -17.31
C VAL A 257 4.03 9.76 -15.91
N TYR A 258 5.20 10.39 -15.83
CA TYR A 258 5.84 10.78 -14.57
C TYR A 258 6.02 9.61 -13.59
N CYS A 259 6.48 8.45 -14.10
CA CYS A 259 6.99 7.42 -13.20
C CYS A 259 8.14 8.00 -12.37
N ILE A 260 8.11 7.74 -11.07
CA ILE A 260 9.05 8.33 -10.11
C ILE A 260 10.53 7.97 -10.36
N ALA A 261 10.80 6.92 -11.10
CA ALA A 261 12.14 6.36 -11.30
C ALA A 261 13.09 7.14 -12.22
N GLN A 262 12.77 8.35 -12.68
CA GLN A 262 13.54 8.93 -13.79
C GLN A 262 14.08 10.36 -13.66
N GLU A 263 13.95 11.03 -12.55
CA GLU A 263 14.66 12.30 -12.35
C GLU A 263 16.16 12.13 -12.02
N SER A 264 16.61 10.91 -11.73
CA SER A 264 18.01 10.63 -11.37
C SER A 264 18.94 10.29 -12.55
N LEU A 265 18.47 10.38 -13.79
CA LEU A 265 19.27 10.07 -15.00
C LEU A 265 19.62 11.32 -15.85
N ASN A 266 19.65 12.51 -15.27
CA ASN A 266 20.22 13.70 -15.90
C ASN A 266 21.42 14.20 -15.12
#